data_767c610c5f012eef747f217404618593
#
_entry.id   767c610c5f012eef747f217404618593
#
_cell.length_a   1.000
_cell.length_b   1.000
_cell.length_c   1.000
_cell.angle_alpha   90.00
_cell.angle_beta   90.00
_cell.angle_gamma   90.00
#
_symmetry.space_group_name_H-M   'P 1'
#
loop_
_entity.id
_entity.type
_entity.pdbx_description
1 polymer ?
#
loop_
_entity_poly.entity_id
_entity_poly.type
_entity_poly.pdbx_seq_one_letter_code
_entity_poly.pdbx_strand_id
1 'polypeptide(L)'
;MLKNIFGRIWALWGLITFLITFLIIFLPSMLSHLMNEQRGQKYFIAVSKIWMNIWLFLIACPVKVKGKENFKPNEAYIVVFNHNALLDVPLSAPYVPGANKTIAKASFAKIPLFGLF
;
A
#
# COMPACT_ATOMS: atom_id res chain seq x y z
N MET A 1 -5.60 -5.14 30.67
CA MET A 1 -6.99 -5.24 30.18
C MET A 1 -7.36 -4.07 29.27
N LEU A 2 -7.30 -2.83 29.70
CA LEU A 2 -7.58 -1.61 28.89
C LEU A 2 -6.75 -1.51 27.60
N LYS A 3 -5.45 -1.81 27.65
CA LYS A 3 -4.58 -1.79 26.44
C LYS A 3 -5.04 -2.77 25.36
N ASN A 4 -5.54 -3.95 25.75
CA ASN A 4 -6.02 -4.95 24.81
C ASN A 4 -7.36 -4.54 24.18
N ILE A 5 -8.22 -3.87 24.94
CA ILE A 5 -9.50 -3.34 24.44
C ILE A 5 -9.23 -2.21 23.43
N PHE A 6 -8.37 -1.26 23.81
CA PHE A 6 -7.97 -0.18 22.92
C PHE A 6 -7.34 -0.71 21.61
N GLY A 7 -6.43 -1.69 21.71
CA GLY A 7 -5.80 -2.29 20.53
C GLY A 7 -6.81 -2.96 19.59
N ARG A 8 -7.85 -3.62 20.14
CA ARG A 8 -8.91 -4.24 19.33
C ARG A 8 -9.78 -3.20 18.63
N ILE A 9 -10.15 -2.12 19.35
CA ILE A 9 -10.93 -1.01 18.78
C ILE A 9 -10.14 -0.33 17.66
N TRP A 10 -8.85 -0.06 17.89
CA TRP A 10 -7.97 0.54 16.90
C TRP A 10 -7.78 -0.37 15.66
N ALA A 11 -7.62 -1.67 15.87
CA ALA A 11 -7.52 -2.63 14.77
C ALA A 11 -8.81 -2.69 13.94
N LEU A 12 -9.97 -2.68 14.61
CA LEU A 12 -11.27 -2.64 13.94
C LEU A 12 -11.46 -1.34 13.16
N TRP A 13 -11.10 -0.19 13.73
CA TRP A 13 -11.09 1.09 13.05
C TRP A 13 -10.18 1.07 11.80
N GLY A 14 -8.97 0.52 11.94
CA GLY A 14 -8.03 0.36 10.84
C GLY A 14 -8.59 -0.51 9.71
N LEU A 15 -9.26 -1.60 10.05
CA LEU A 15 -9.88 -2.49 9.07
C LEU A 15 -11.06 -1.80 8.35
N ILE A 16 -11.95 -1.16 9.09
CA ILE A 16 -13.11 -0.46 8.53
C ILE A 16 -12.66 0.66 7.58
N THR A 17 -11.75 1.50 8.03
CA THR A 17 -11.22 2.59 7.21
C THR A 17 -10.45 2.09 5.99
N PHE A 18 -9.72 0.97 6.12
CA PHE A 18 -9.07 0.32 4.99
C PHE A 18 -10.08 -0.11 3.93
N LEU A 19 -11.14 -0.83 4.33
CA LEU A 19 -12.17 -1.31 3.40
C LEU A 19 -12.91 -0.16 2.72
N ILE A 20 -13.30 0.87 3.48
CA ILE A 20 -13.99 2.03 2.91
C ILE A 20 -13.10 2.76 1.91
N THR A 21 -11.86 3.07 2.30
CA THR A 21 -10.92 3.79 1.42
C THR A 21 -10.50 2.93 0.23
N PHE A 22 -10.40 1.60 0.39
CA PHE A 22 -10.14 0.67 -0.70
C PHE A 22 -11.25 0.72 -1.75
N LEU A 23 -12.52 0.67 -1.33
CA LEU A 23 -13.65 0.75 -2.26
C LEU A 23 -13.67 2.09 -3.03
N ILE A 24 -13.33 3.18 -2.36
CA ILE A 24 -13.25 4.50 -3.00
C ILE A 24 -12.15 4.54 -4.05
N ILE A 25 -10.97 4.00 -3.73
CA ILE A 25 -9.80 4.06 -4.61
C ILE A 25 -9.83 3.01 -5.72
N PHE A 26 -10.64 1.96 -5.56
CA PHE A 26 -10.70 0.84 -6.50
C PHE A 26 -11.05 1.30 -7.91
N LEU A 27 -12.10 2.11 -8.07
CA LEU A 27 -12.50 2.61 -9.39
C LEU A 27 -11.42 3.45 -10.08
N PRO A 28 -10.84 4.49 -9.43
CA PRO A 28 -9.71 5.21 -10.02
C PRO A 28 -8.54 4.31 -10.37
N SER A 29 -8.23 3.32 -9.54
CA SER A 29 -7.11 2.40 -9.79
C SER A 29 -7.34 1.56 -11.05
N MET A 30 -8.58 1.17 -11.35
CA MET A 30 -8.91 0.40 -12.55
C MET A 30 -8.68 1.18 -13.85
N LEU A 31 -8.65 2.51 -13.82
CA LEU A 31 -8.28 3.32 -14.98
C LEU A 31 -6.87 3.01 -15.49
N SER A 32 -5.99 2.49 -14.64
CA SER A 32 -4.65 2.06 -15.04
C SER A 32 -4.66 1.01 -16.14
N HIS A 33 -5.69 0.15 -16.19
CA HIS A 33 -5.84 -0.91 -17.19
C HIS A 33 -6.20 -0.38 -18.59
N LEU A 34 -6.71 0.84 -18.67
CA LEU A 34 -7.02 1.52 -19.93
C LEU A 34 -5.81 2.24 -20.52
N MET A 35 -4.71 2.29 -19.78
CA MET A 35 -3.49 2.97 -20.18
C MET A 35 -2.47 1.95 -20.72
N ASN A 36 -1.44 2.46 -21.46
CA ASN A 36 -0.29 1.65 -21.82
C ASN A 36 0.41 1.12 -20.56
N GLU A 37 0.97 -0.09 -20.61
CA GLU A 37 1.56 -0.79 -19.45
C GLU A 37 2.44 0.12 -18.58
N GLN A 38 3.38 0.85 -19.18
CA GLN A 38 4.30 1.71 -18.43
C GLN A 38 3.60 2.90 -17.76
N ARG A 39 2.63 3.52 -18.43
CA ARG A 39 1.87 4.65 -17.88
C ARG A 39 0.87 4.18 -16.85
N GLY A 40 0.19 3.08 -17.12
CA GLY A 40 -0.76 2.46 -16.20
C GLY A 40 -0.09 2.06 -14.89
N GLN A 41 1.09 1.44 -14.95
CA GLN A 41 1.87 1.10 -13.76
C GLN A 41 2.26 2.33 -12.93
N LYS A 42 2.77 3.37 -13.58
CA LYS A 42 3.13 4.63 -12.88
C LYS A 42 1.91 5.27 -12.22
N TYR A 43 0.79 5.32 -12.94
CA TYR A 43 -0.47 5.86 -12.42
C TYR A 43 -0.96 5.04 -11.22
N PHE A 44 -1.04 3.71 -11.35
CA PHE A 44 -1.46 2.81 -10.30
C PHE A 44 -0.63 2.98 -9.01
N ILE A 45 0.70 3.01 -9.15
CA ILE A 45 1.62 3.20 -8.01
C ILE A 45 1.43 4.58 -7.39
N ALA A 46 1.22 5.64 -8.19
CA ALA A 46 0.98 6.98 -7.66
C ALA A 46 -0.33 7.03 -6.85
N VAL A 47 -1.41 6.47 -7.38
CA VAL A 47 -2.71 6.38 -6.72
C VAL A 47 -2.60 5.56 -5.42
N SER A 48 -1.93 4.41 -5.47
CA SER A 48 -1.71 3.54 -4.31
C SER A 48 -0.90 4.23 -3.21
N LYS A 49 0.13 5.01 -3.58
CA LYS A 49 0.93 5.79 -2.62
C LYS A 49 0.09 6.86 -1.91
N ILE A 50 -0.74 7.58 -2.66
CA ILE A 50 -1.65 8.59 -2.09
C ILE A 50 -2.62 7.90 -1.14
N TRP A 51 -3.24 6.80 -1.57
CA TRP A 51 -4.17 6.04 -0.74
C TRP A 51 -3.53 5.58 0.56
N MET A 52 -2.37 4.93 0.51
CA MET A 52 -1.69 4.43 1.70
C MET A 52 -1.33 5.57 2.67
N ASN A 53 -0.87 6.71 2.17
CA ASN A 53 -0.59 7.87 3.02
C ASN A 53 -1.85 8.39 3.72
N ILE A 54 -2.98 8.48 3.02
CA ILE A 54 -4.27 8.90 3.59
C ILE A 54 -4.71 7.88 4.65
N TRP A 55 -4.67 6.59 4.34
CA TRP A 55 -5.07 5.55 5.28
C TRP A 55 -4.20 5.52 6.53
N LEU A 56 -2.88 5.61 6.39
CA LEU A 56 -1.95 5.69 7.52
C LEU A 56 -2.22 6.90 8.41
N PHE A 57 -2.59 8.03 7.81
CA PHE A 57 -3.01 9.22 8.56
C PHE A 57 -4.31 8.96 9.34
N LEU A 58 -5.32 8.32 8.72
CA LEU A 58 -6.61 8.01 9.36
C LEU A 58 -6.49 7.07 10.56
N ILE A 59 -5.52 6.17 10.55
CA ILE A 59 -5.24 5.25 11.67
C ILE A 59 -4.23 5.83 12.67
N ALA A 60 -3.86 7.11 12.52
CA ALA A 60 -2.89 7.80 13.35
C ALA A 60 -1.53 7.06 13.46
N CYS A 61 -1.05 6.52 12.34
CA CYS A 61 0.23 5.81 12.24
C CYS A 61 1.29 6.71 11.57
N PRO A 62 2.05 7.51 12.33
CA PRO A 62 3.09 8.35 11.74
C PRO A 62 4.27 7.49 11.28
N VAL A 63 4.72 7.71 10.04
CA VAL A 63 5.82 6.99 9.45
C VAL A 63 7.04 7.87 9.33
N LYS A 64 8.18 7.39 9.82
CA LYS A 64 9.50 8.01 9.61
C LYS A 64 10.32 7.14 8.66
N VAL A 65 10.75 7.73 7.57
CA VAL A 65 11.59 7.05 6.57
C VAL A 65 13.00 7.61 6.62
N LYS A 66 13.98 6.70 6.66
CA LYS A 66 15.41 7.04 6.60
C LYS A 66 16.04 6.27 5.44
N GLY A 67 17.09 6.80 4.84
CA GLY A 67 17.85 6.10 3.80
C GLY A 67 17.29 6.24 2.39
N LYS A 68 16.34 7.16 2.15
CA LYS A 68 15.84 7.45 0.79
C LYS A 68 16.95 7.90 -0.17
N GLU A 69 17.96 8.56 0.37
CA GLU A 69 19.16 9.04 -0.31
C GLU A 69 20.02 7.91 -0.89
N ASN A 70 19.84 6.66 -0.41
CA ASN A 70 20.55 5.50 -0.93
C ASN A 70 20.02 5.04 -2.30
N PHE A 71 18.80 5.46 -2.67
CA PHE A 71 18.24 5.18 -3.98
C PHE A 71 18.72 6.23 -4.99
N LYS A 72 19.49 5.79 -5.98
CA LYS A 72 19.95 6.67 -7.05
C LYS A 72 18.92 6.74 -8.18
N PRO A 73 18.76 7.91 -8.80
CA PRO A 73 17.87 8.03 -9.97
C PRO A 73 18.35 7.12 -11.13
N ASN A 74 17.40 6.54 -11.84
CA ASN A 74 17.63 5.69 -13.00
C ASN A 74 18.38 4.37 -12.74
N GLU A 75 18.51 3.93 -11.50
CA GLU A 75 19.01 2.61 -11.17
C GLU A 75 17.85 1.64 -10.89
N ALA A 76 18.04 0.37 -11.25
CA ALA A 76 17.08 -0.69 -10.93
C ALA A 76 17.44 -1.34 -9.60
N TYR A 77 16.44 -1.53 -8.73
CA TYR A 77 16.62 -2.12 -7.41
C TYR A 77 15.68 -3.30 -7.20
N ILE A 78 16.18 -4.31 -6.51
CA ILE A 78 15.35 -5.35 -5.88
C ILE A 78 15.27 -4.99 -4.39
N VAL A 79 14.08 -4.60 -3.93
CA VAL A 79 13.86 -4.21 -2.55
C VAL A 79 13.28 -5.39 -1.77
N VAL A 80 13.96 -5.81 -0.73
CA VAL A 80 13.57 -6.91 0.14
C VAL A 80 13.25 -6.37 1.53
N PHE A 81 12.11 -6.77 2.06
CA PHE A 81 11.67 -6.36 3.39
C PHE A 81 11.61 -7.56 4.35
N ASN A 82 11.94 -7.33 5.60
CA ASN A 82 11.69 -8.30 6.67
C ASN A 82 10.25 -8.10 7.19
N HIS A 83 9.31 -8.81 6.57
CA HIS A 83 7.88 -8.70 6.91
C HIS A 83 7.52 -9.59 8.10
N ASN A 84 6.93 -8.99 9.13
CA ASN A 84 6.36 -9.69 10.27
C ASN A 84 4.84 -9.50 10.41
N ALA A 85 4.28 -8.50 9.73
CA ALA A 85 2.86 -8.16 9.82
C ALA A 85 2.27 -7.75 8.46
N LEU A 86 0.96 -7.88 8.32
CA LEU A 86 0.23 -7.42 7.13
C LEU A 86 0.37 -5.91 6.89
N LEU A 87 0.57 -5.15 7.96
CA LEU A 87 0.73 -3.69 7.89
C LEU A 87 2.07 -3.26 7.26
N ASP A 88 3.06 -4.15 7.20
CA ASP A 88 4.39 -3.81 6.69
C ASP A 88 4.37 -3.41 5.21
N VAL A 89 3.49 -4.03 4.40
CA VAL A 89 3.33 -3.70 2.99
C VAL A 89 2.79 -2.28 2.79
N PRO A 90 1.63 -1.89 3.35
CA PRO A 90 1.14 -0.52 3.25
C PRO A 90 2.06 0.51 3.89
N LEU A 91 2.82 0.15 4.92
CA LEU A 91 3.81 1.04 5.52
C LEU A 91 4.99 1.34 4.60
N SER A 92 5.47 0.36 3.84
CA SER A 92 6.66 0.49 3.00
C SER A 92 6.37 0.99 1.58
N ALA A 93 5.26 0.55 0.98
CA ALA A 93 4.92 0.80 -0.41
C ALA A 93 4.95 2.28 -0.83
N PRO A 94 4.43 3.26 -0.04
CA PRO A 94 4.48 4.67 -0.42
C PRO A 94 5.89 5.24 -0.54
N TYR A 95 6.87 4.60 0.11
CA TYR A 95 8.22 5.15 0.26
C TYR A 95 9.26 4.50 -0.65
N VAL A 96 8.92 3.40 -1.32
CA VAL A 96 9.76 2.82 -2.38
C VAL A 96 9.72 3.75 -3.59
N PRO A 97 10.88 4.25 -4.07
CA PRO A 97 10.91 5.17 -5.20
C PRO A 97 10.53 4.49 -6.51
N GLY A 98 9.99 5.30 -7.42
CA GLY A 98 9.65 4.86 -8.77
C GLY A 98 8.40 4.01 -8.87
N ALA A 99 8.17 3.47 -10.06
CA ALA A 99 7.17 2.46 -10.32
C ALA A 99 7.77 1.09 -10.00
N ASN A 100 7.22 0.41 -9.01
CA ASN A 100 7.69 -0.90 -8.57
C ASN A 100 6.63 -1.97 -8.84
N LYS A 101 7.06 -3.23 -8.94
CA LYS A 101 6.19 -4.40 -8.98
C LYS A 101 6.43 -5.20 -7.71
N THR A 102 5.36 -5.52 -7.00
CA THR A 102 5.43 -6.30 -5.76
C THR A 102 5.17 -7.76 -6.08
N ILE A 103 6.02 -8.65 -5.56
CA ILE A 103 5.78 -10.09 -5.60
C ILE A 103 4.88 -10.44 -4.42
N ALA A 104 3.69 -10.91 -4.70
CA ALA A 104 2.71 -11.29 -3.70
C ALA A 104 2.41 -12.81 -3.75
N LYS A 105 1.90 -13.35 -2.65
CA LYS A 105 1.47 -14.75 -2.60
C LYS A 105 0.26 -14.96 -3.52
N ALA A 106 0.28 -16.01 -4.34
CA ALA A 106 -0.78 -16.33 -5.31
C ALA A 106 -2.19 -16.42 -4.70
N SER A 107 -2.30 -16.71 -3.40
CA SER A 107 -3.60 -16.74 -2.71
C SER A 107 -4.32 -15.38 -2.67
N PHE A 108 -3.59 -14.26 -2.76
CA PHE A 108 -4.19 -12.93 -2.79
C PHE A 108 -4.99 -12.66 -4.08
N ALA A 109 -4.60 -13.29 -5.19
CA ALA A 109 -5.36 -13.21 -6.44
C ALA A 109 -6.77 -13.82 -6.36
N LYS A 110 -7.03 -14.64 -5.34
CA LYS A 110 -8.36 -15.27 -5.13
C LYS A 110 -9.31 -14.40 -4.30
N ILE A 111 -8.83 -13.31 -3.72
CA ILE A 111 -9.67 -12.40 -2.93
C ILE A 111 -10.47 -11.53 -3.90
N PRO A 112 -11.83 -11.52 -3.79
CA PRO A 112 -12.67 -10.69 -4.65
C PRO A 112 -12.25 -9.22 -4.64
N LEU A 113 -12.25 -8.57 -5.79
CA LEU A 113 -11.80 -7.19 -6.03
C LEU A 113 -10.30 -6.98 -5.81
N PHE A 114 -9.74 -7.52 -4.72
CA PHE A 114 -8.32 -7.35 -4.38
C PHE A 114 -7.39 -8.05 -5.38
N GLY A 115 -7.82 -9.18 -5.94
CA GLY A 115 -7.07 -9.89 -6.97
C GLY A 115 -7.00 -9.16 -8.32
N LEU A 116 -7.85 -8.15 -8.52
CA LEU A 116 -7.81 -7.27 -9.70
C LEU A 116 -6.93 -6.03 -9.46
N PHE A 117 -6.65 -5.72 -8.21
CA PHE A 117 -5.85 -4.60 -7.76
C PHE A 117 -4.36 -4.95 -7.75
#